data_01b0a7785f8c56fd0a19165466bcb697
#
_entry.id   01b0a7785f8c56fd0a19165466bcb697
#
_cell.length_a   1.000
_cell.length_b   1.000
_cell.length_c   1.000
_cell.angle_alpha   90.00
_cell.angle_beta   90.00
_cell.angle_gamma   90.00
#
_symmetry.space_group_name_H-M   'P 1'
#
loop_
_entity.id
_entity.type
_entity.pdbx_description
1 polymer ?
#
loop_
_entity_poly.entity_id
_entity_poly.type
_entity_poly.pdbx_seq_one_letter_code
_entity_poly.pdbx_strand_id
1 'polypeptide(L)'
;MRAVRSGDEQDGIIGAFHSGEQKVVFDRLTAVMSLLEGHADVMMDRAAPGLVPQVDLLRRSMEARRDAPGLVQLIFRVLGLTAKREQYRDGARFCRAVLDAAGVDALNLAFAAPDLLPDPAELHDPDRWLRRVPARVG
;
A
#
# COMPACT_ATOMS: atom_id res chain seq x y z
N MET A 1 -36.48 -21.43 21.36
CA MET A 1 -35.14 -21.74 20.82
C MET A 1 -34.76 -20.63 19.88
N ARG A 2 -33.89 -19.72 20.32
CA ARG A 2 -33.47 -18.54 19.56
C ARG A 2 -32.07 -18.85 18.96
N ALA A 3 -31.97 -18.94 17.64
CA ALA A 3 -30.71 -19.13 16.96
C ALA A 3 -29.87 -17.86 17.14
N VAL A 4 -28.73 -17.98 17.82
CA VAL A 4 -27.73 -16.96 17.96
C VAL A 4 -27.01 -16.85 16.62
N ARG A 5 -27.13 -15.70 16.00
CA ARG A 5 -26.48 -15.32 14.73
C ARG A 5 -25.00 -15.05 15.00
N SER A 6 -24.14 -15.91 14.52
CA SER A 6 -22.67 -15.83 14.62
C SER A 6 -22.06 -14.76 13.67
N GLY A 7 -22.68 -13.59 13.61
CA GLY A 7 -22.20 -12.44 12.81
C GLY A 7 -21.63 -11.30 13.65
N ASP A 8 -21.84 -11.30 14.96
CA ASP A 8 -21.59 -10.14 15.82
C ASP A 8 -20.20 -10.09 16.49
N GLU A 9 -19.41 -11.16 16.42
CA GLU A 9 -18.11 -11.17 17.11
C GLU A 9 -16.95 -10.58 16.28
N GLN A 10 -17.09 -10.48 14.96
CA GLN A 10 -16.07 -9.84 14.11
C GLN A 10 -16.15 -8.31 14.11
N ASP A 11 -17.29 -7.74 14.43
CA ASP A 11 -17.46 -6.29 14.60
C ASP A 11 -16.94 -5.78 15.96
N GLY A 12 -16.73 -6.64 16.94
CA GLY A 12 -16.38 -6.24 18.30
C GLY A 12 -14.97 -5.67 18.45
N ILE A 13 -13.98 -6.15 17.72
CA ILE A 13 -12.58 -5.65 17.80
C ILE A 13 -12.40 -4.46 16.86
N ILE A 14 -12.99 -4.49 15.67
CA ILE A 14 -12.97 -3.39 14.72
C ILE A 14 -13.89 -2.25 15.19
N GLY A 15 -14.99 -2.58 15.86
CA GLY A 15 -15.89 -1.61 16.46
C GLY A 15 -15.30 -0.82 17.65
N ALA A 16 -14.26 -1.34 18.31
CA ALA A 16 -13.57 -0.64 19.39
C ALA A 16 -12.66 0.52 18.91
N PHE A 17 -12.36 0.60 17.60
CA PHE A 17 -11.55 1.67 16.99
C PHE A 17 -12.40 2.78 16.35
N HIS A 18 -13.55 3.13 16.92
CA HIS A 18 -14.52 4.05 16.31
C HIS A 18 -14.47 5.49 16.84
N SER A 19 -13.33 5.96 17.38
CA SER A 19 -13.13 7.40 17.42
C SER A 19 -12.67 7.87 16.03
N GLY A 20 -13.24 8.96 15.52
CA GLY A 20 -12.88 9.50 14.21
C GLY A 20 -11.38 9.76 14.05
N GLU A 21 -10.70 10.11 15.15
CA GLU A 21 -9.25 10.32 15.21
C GLU A 21 -8.45 9.04 14.99
N GLN A 22 -8.86 7.92 15.60
CA GLN A 22 -8.19 6.62 15.41
C GLN A 22 -8.32 6.13 13.98
N LYS A 23 -9.48 6.35 13.35
CA LYS A 23 -9.68 6.01 11.95
C LYS A 23 -8.73 6.80 11.05
N VAL A 24 -8.56 8.09 11.26
CA VAL A 24 -7.63 8.93 10.49
C VAL A 24 -6.19 8.44 10.63
N VAL A 25 -5.74 8.10 11.84
CA VAL A 25 -4.39 7.55 12.06
C VAL A 25 -4.22 6.21 11.36
N PHE A 26 -5.21 5.33 11.45
CA PHE A 26 -5.19 4.02 10.79
C PHE A 26 -5.15 4.13 9.26
N ASP A 27 -5.95 5.01 8.68
CA ASP A 27 -5.97 5.24 7.24
C ASP A 27 -4.63 5.81 6.75
N ARG A 28 -4.01 6.72 7.51
CA ARG A 28 -2.66 7.23 7.22
C ARG A 28 -1.59 6.14 7.31
N LEU A 29 -1.61 5.32 8.36
CA LEU A 29 -0.69 4.21 8.50
C LEU A 29 -0.82 3.23 7.33
N THR A 30 -2.04 2.91 6.94
CA THR A 30 -2.31 2.03 5.78
C THR A 30 -1.79 2.65 4.48
N ALA A 31 -1.93 3.95 4.29
CA ALA A 31 -1.39 4.66 3.12
C ALA A 31 0.15 4.60 3.08
N VAL A 32 0.82 4.83 4.20
CA VAL A 32 2.29 4.73 4.28
C VAL A 32 2.76 3.31 4.01
N MET A 33 2.12 2.29 4.58
CA MET A 33 2.46 0.89 4.32
C MET A 33 2.27 0.52 2.85
N SER A 34 1.18 0.97 2.25
CA SER A 34 0.90 0.77 0.82
C SER A 34 1.95 1.43 -0.07
N LEU A 35 2.36 2.65 0.27
CA LEU A 35 3.44 3.36 -0.44
C LEU A 35 4.77 2.61 -0.34
N LEU A 36 5.16 2.16 0.85
CA LEU A 36 6.42 1.44 1.08
C LEU A 36 6.48 0.13 0.30
N GLU A 37 5.41 -0.68 0.34
CA GLU A 37 5.32 -1.91 -0.44
C GLU A 37 5.34 -1.63 -1.95
N GLY A 38 4.56 -0.66 -2.39
CA GLY A 38 4.50 -0.29 -3.79
C GLY A 38 5.83 0.25 -4.32
N HIS A 39 6.52 1.07 -3.52
CA HIS A 39 7.86 1.56 -3.85
C HIS A 39 8.87 0.43 -3.97
N ALA A 40 8.90 -0.50 -3.01
CA ALA A 40 9.81 -1.64 -3.04
C ALA A 40 9.57 -2.51 -4.28
N ASP A 41 8.31 -2.80 -4.60
CA ASP A 41 7.93 -3.60 -5.78
C ASP A 41 8.40 -2.94 -7.09
N VAL A 42 8.14 -1.65 -7.24
CA VAL A 42 8.50 -0.90 -8.44
C VAL A 42 10.02 -0.71 -8.57
N MET A 43 10.74 -0.47 -7.47
CA MET A 43 12.20 -0.35 -7.51
C MET A 43 12.88 -1.69 -7.80
N MET A 44 12.38 -2.78 -7.24
CA MET A 44 12.86 -4.13 -7.59
C MET A 44 12.65 -4.42 -9.07
N ASP A 45 11.49 -4.11 -9.62
CA ASP A 45 11.19 -4.29 -11.04
C ASP A 45 12.16 -3.51 -11.95
N ARG A 46 12.55 -2.32 -11.53
CA ARG A 46 13.52 -1.49 -12.29
C ARG A 46 14.97 -1.96 -12.18
N ALA A 47 15.37 -2.42 -11.00
CA ALA A 47 16.74 -2.85 -10.74
C ALA A 47 17.04 -4.25 -11.26
N ALA A 48 16.06 -5.14 -11.23
CA ALA A 48 16.20 -6.56 -11.51
C ALA A 48 16.76 -6.90 -12.92
N PRO A 49 16.34 -6.26 -14.02
CA PRO A 49 16.85 -6.61 -15.35
C PRO A 49 18.38 -6.47 -15.52
N GLY A 50 19.01 -5.58 -14.75
CA GLY A 50 20.46 -5.38 -14.80
C GLY A 50 21.27 -6.29 -13.86
N LEU A 51 20.63 -6.91 -12.86
CA LEU A 51 21.30 -7.59 -11.78
C LEU A 51 21.08 -9.13 -11.78
N VAL A 52 19.99 -9.60 -12.36
CA VAL A 52 19.61 -11.03 -12.29
C VAL A 52 19.30 -11.58 -13.69
N PRO A 53 20.17 -12.46 -14.26
CA PRO A 53 20.00 -13.00 -15.61
C PRO A 53 18.70 -13.79 -15.85
N GLN A 54 18.04 -14.26 -14.78
CA GLN A 54 16.81 -15.06 -14.84
C GLN A 54 15.68 -14.41 -14.08
N VAL A 55 15.60 -13.09 -14.13
CA VAL A 55 14.61 -12.29 -13.39
C VAL A 55 13.16 -12.70 -13.67
N ASP A 56 12.87 -13.04 -14.93
CA ASP A 56 11.51 -13.46 -15.32
C ASP A 56 11.10 -14.79 -14.69
N LEU A 57 12.04 -15.72 -14.56
CA LEU A 57 11.78 -17.00 -13.89
C LEU A 57 11.56 -16.79 -12.39
N LEU A 58 12.38 -15.94 -11.76
CA LEU A 58 12.26 -15.58 -10.35
C LEU A 58 10.95 -14.85 -10.08
N ARG A 59 10.55 -13.92 -10.96
CA ARG A 59 9.29 -13.20 -10.89
C ARG A 59 8.10 -14.16 -10.91
N ARG A 60 8.04 -15.10 -11.87
CA ARG A 60 6.99 -16.13 -11.94
C ARG A 60 6.93 -16.99 -10.69
N SER A 61 8.08 -17.35 -10.13
CA SER A 61 8.17 -18.13 -8.90
C SER A 61 7.67 -17.33 -7.68
N MET A 62 7.92 -16.02 -7.62
CA MET A 62 7.45 -15.15 -6.55
C MET A 62 5.95 -14.85 -6.69
N GLU A 63 5.45 -14.67 -7.91
CA GLU A 63 4.02 -14.53 -8.18
C GLU A 63 3.25 -15.77 -7.75
N ALA A 64 3.74 -16.98 -8.08
CA ALA A 64 3.16 -18.23 -7.61
C ALA A 64 3.17 -18.38 -6.08
N ARG A 65 4.18 -17.81 -5.39
CA ARG A 65 4.25 -17.79 -3.91
C ARG A 65 3.35 -16.71 -3.28
N ARG A 66 3.07 -15.62 -3.98
CA ARG A 66 2.12 -14.59 -3.50
C ARG A 66 0.69 -15.13 -3.39
N ASP A 67 0.35 -16.15 -4.15
CA ASP A 67 -0.92 -16.87 -4.04
C ASP A 67 -0.94 -17.90 -2.90
N ALA A 68 0.22 -18.24 -2.33
CA ALA A 68 0.31 -19.07 -1.14
C ALA A 68 0.11 -18.22 0.13
N PRO A 69 -0.66 -18.71 1.14
CA PRO A 69 -0.90 -17.96 2.37
C PRO A 69 0.40 -17.86 3.18
N GLY A 70 1.10 -16.76 3.02
CA GLY A 70 2.30 -16.44 3.82
C GLY A 70 1.94 -16.00 5.24
N LEU A 71 2.94 -16.02 6.15
CA LEU A 71 2.78 -15.59 7.55
C LEU A 71 2.19 -14.16 7.64
N VAL A 72 2.59 -13.27 6.76
CA VAL A 72 2.07 -11.89 6.67
C VAL A 72 0.58 -11.89 6.30
N GLN A 73 0.16 -12.75 5.36
CA GLN A 73 -1.26 -12.89 5.02
C GLN A 73 -2.08 -13.49 6.17
N LEU A 74 -1.48 -14.40 6.95
CA LEU A 74 -2.12 -14.95 8.15
C LEU A 74 -2.33 -13.86 9.21
N ILE A 75 -1.31 -13.01 9.44
CA ILE A 75 -1.40 -11.86 10.36
C ILE A 75 -2.49 -10.88 9.90
N PHE A 76 -2.51 -10.52 8.62
CA PHE A 76 -3.56 -9.63 8.08
C PHE A 76 -4.95 -10.26 8.14
N ARG A 77 -5.07 -11.59 7.99
CA ARG A 77 -6.34 -12.31 8.15
C ARG A 77 -6.83 -12.28 9.59
N VAL A 78 -5.94 -12.52 10.56
CA VAL A 78 -6.24 -12.49 12.00
C VAL A 78 -6.64 -11.07 12.44
N LEU A 79 -6.01 -10.04 11.87
CA LEU A 79 -6.33 -8.64 12.13
C LEU A 79 -7.57 -8.14 11.36
N GLY A 80 -8.27 -8.99 10.61
CA GLY A 80 -9.46 -8.60 9.83
C GLY A 80 -9.16 -7.68 8.62
N LEU A 81 -7.89 -7.56 8.22
CA LEU A 81 -7.43 -6.65 7.17
C LEU A 81 -7.52 -7.26 5.75
N THR A 82 -8.07 -8.46 5.61
CA THR A 82 -8.16 -9.17 4.32
C THR A 82 -9.08 -8.50 3.29
N ALA A 83 -10.02 -7.66 3.73
CA ALA A 83 -10.88 -6.88 2.83
C ALA A 83 -10.14 -5.74 2.10
N LYS A 84 -8.89 -5.44 2.46
CA LYS A 84 -8.12 -4.30 1.95
C LYS A 84 -7.00 -4.66 0.98
N ARG A 85 -7.01 -5.85 0.39
CA ARG A 85 -6.01 -6.27 -0.60
C ARG A 85 -5.92 -5.33 -1.83
N GLU A 86 -7.01 -4.68 -2.18
CA GLU A 86 -7.02 -3.69 -3.26
C GLU A 86 -6.23 -2.43 -2.90
N GLN A 87 -6.22 -2.01 -1.64
CA GLN A 87 -5.50 -0.82 -1.19
C GLN A 87 -3.97 -0.97 -1.30
N TYR A 88 -3.41 -2.19 -1.17
CA TYR A 88 -1.97 -2.42 -1.35
C TYR A 88 -1.50 -2.31 -2.80
N ARG A 89 -2.38 -2.56 -3.77
CA ARG A 89 -2.10 -2.32 -5.20
C ARG A 89 -2.00 -0.84 -5.55
N ASP A 90 -2.64 0.02 -4.75
CA ASP A 90 -2.65 1.46 -4.98
C ASP A 90 -1.27 2.08 -4.80
N GLY A 91 -0.47 1.60 -3.86
CA GLY A 91 0.92 2.06 -3.68
C GLY A 91 1.79 1.82 -4.91
N ALA A 92 1.76 0.63 -5.49
CA ALA A 92 2.53 0.34 -6.71
C ALA A 92 2.02 1.14 -7.91
N ARG A 93 0.70 1.31 -8.04
CA ARG A 93 0.09 2.14 -9.08
C ARG A 93 0.50 3.60 -8.93
N PHE A 94 0.44 4.15 -7.72
CA PHE A 94 0.91 5.50 -7.40
C PHE A 94 2.39 5.67 -7.79
N CYS A 95 3.27 4.78 -7.34
CA CYS A 95 4.70 4.85 -7.62
C CYS A 95 4.99 4.80 -9.13
N ARG A 96 4.32 3.91 -9.89
CA ARG A 96 4.48 3.85 -11.35
C ARG A 96 4.00 5.14 -12.02
N ALA A 97 2.85 5.65 -11.64
CA ALA A 97 2.31 6.89 -12.20
C ALA A 97 3.23 8.10 -11.95
N VAL A 98 3.77 8.23 -10.73
CA VAL A 98 4.73 9.31 -10.40
C VAL A 98 6.03 9.15 -11.18
N LEU A 99 6.56 7.93 -11.29
CA LEU A 99 7.78 7.65 -12.08
C LEU A 99 7.59 8.00 -13.54
N ASP A 100 6.47 7.61 -14.14
CA ASP A 100 6.19 7.84 -15.56
C ASP A 100 5.98 9.33 -15.85
N ALA A 101 5.35 10.06 -14.93
CA ALA A 101 5.02 11.48 -15.10
C ALA A 101 6.21 12.42 -14.77
N ALA A 102 7.01 12.11 -13.74
CA ALA A 102 7.97 13.05 -13.17
C ALA A 102 9.32 12.44 -12.76
N GLY A 103 9.51 11.15 -12.95
CA GLY A 103 10.79 10.47 -12.71
C GLY A 103 11.04 10.07 -11.25
N VAL A 104 12.22 9.46 -11.03
CA VAL A 104 12.57 8.87 -9.72
C VAL A 104 12.80 9.93 -8.64
N ASP A 105 13.34 11.09 -9.03
CA ASP A 105 13.61 12.17 -8.07
C ASP A 105 12.31 12.72 -7.49
N ALA A 106 11.28 12.86 -8.31
CA ALA A 106 9.94 13.23 -7.84
C ALA A 106 9.36 12.18 -6.89
N LEU A 107 9.51 10.89 -7.20
CA LEU A 107 9.05 9.82 -6.30
C LEU A 107 9.78 9.84 -4.96
N ASN A 108 11.08 10.13 -4.95
CA ASN A 108 11.88 10.22 -3.73
C ASN A 108 11.40 11.35 -2.80
N LEU A 109 10.79 12.41 -3.34
CA LEU A 109 10.21 13.47 -2.52
C LEU A 109 9.10 12.96 -1.60
N ALA A 110 8.39 11.88 -1.96
CA ALA A 110 7.38 11.29 -1.08
C ALA A 110 7.94 10.82 0.27
N PHE A 111 9.26 10.58 0.35
CA PHE A 111 9.94 10.10 1.56
C PHE A 111 10.81 11.18 2.23
N ALA A 112 10.89 12.38 1.67
CA ALA A 112 11.80 13.41 2.13
C ALA A 112 11.30 14.12 3.42
N ALA A 113 9.99 14.21 3.63
CA ALA A 113 9.39 14.80 4.83
C ALA A 113 7.98 14.25 5.08
N PRO A 114 7.47 14.27 6.33
CA PRO A 114 6.15 13.73 6.66
C PRO A 114 4.98 14.39 5.92
N ASP A 115 5.08 15.67 5.61
CA ASP A 115 4.07 16.45 4.89
C ASP A 115 4.11 16.23 3.37
N LEU A 116 5.14 15.57 2.86
CA LEU A 116 5.28 15.15 1.47
C LEU A 116 4.73 13.75 1.21
N LEU A 117 4.48 12.97 2.25
CA LEU A 117 3.79 11.67 2.10
C LEU A 117 2.43 11.85 1.42
N PRO A 118 2.05 10.98 0.49
CA PRO A 118 0.71 10.98 -0.05
C PRO A 118 -0.32 10.58 1.01
N ASP A 119 -1.44 11.27 1.02
CA ASP A 119 -2.61 10.86 1.79
C ASP A 119 -3.37 9.71 1.10
N PRO A 120 -4.35 9.06 1.75
CA PRO A 120 -5.11 7.97 1.15
C PRO A 120 -5.78 8.33 -0.17
N ALA A 121 -6.27 9.56 -0.33
CA ALA A 121 -6.90 10.02 -1.55
C ALA A 121 -5.88 10.24 -2.68
N GLU A 122 -4.70 10.72 -2.35
CA GLU A 122 -3.59 10.93 -3.29
C GLU A 122 -2.98 9.62 -3.79
N LEU A 123 -2.99 8.54 -2.99
CA LEU A 123 -2.60 7.20 -3.47
C LEU A 123 -3.52 6.71 -4.59
N HIS A 124 -4.80 7.07 -4.54
CA HIS A 124 -5.77 6.75 -5.59
C HIS A 124 -5.70 7.72 -6.77
N ASP A 125 -5.27 8.95 -6.53
CA ASP A 125 -5.12 10.02 -7.54
C ASP A 125 -3.71 10.62 -7.49
N PRO A 126 -2.71 10.00 -8.16
CA PRO A 126 -1.33 10.48 -8.18
C PRO A 126 -1.16 11.89 -8.72
N ASP A 127 -2.02 12.32 -9.64
CA ASP A 127 -1.98 13.67 -10.21
C ASP A 127 -2.25 14.75 -9.15
N ARG A 128 -3.09 14.43 -8.17
CA ARG A 128 -3.36 15.33 -7.04
C ARG A 128 -2.10 15.56 -6.21
N TRP A 129 -1.36 14.48 -5.92
CA TRP A 129 -0.08 14.55 -5.22
C TRP A 129 0.97 15.34 -6.02
N LEU A 130 1.10 15.05 -7.31
CA LEU A 130 2.03 15.73 -8.22
C LEU A 130 1.76 17.24 -8.33
N ARG A 131 0.52 17.67 -8.26
CA ARG A 131 0.18 19.11 -8.21
C ARG A 131 0.55 19.76 -6.87
N ARG A 132 0.46 19.02 -5.78
CA ARG A 132 0.75 19.54 -4.42
C ARG A 132 2.24 19.63 -4.14
N VAL A 133 3.00 18.59 -4.45
CA VAL A 133 4.41 18.46 -4.03
C VAL A 133 5.37 19.28 -4.86
N PRO A 134 5.36 19.29 -6.19
CA PRO A 134 6.23 20.16 -6.98
C PRO A 134 6.06 21.65 -6.67
N ALA A 135 4.87 22.09 -6.32
CA ALA A 135 4.61 23.48 -5.94
C ALA A 135 5.28 23.88 -4.60
N ARG A 136 5.74 22.91 -3.80
CA ARG A 136 6.42 23.16 -2.51
C ARG A 136 7.94 23.07 -2.58
N VAL A 137 8.49 22.48 -3.63
CA VAL A 137 9.93 22.23 -3.78
C VAL A 137 10.61 23.26 -4.72
N GLY A 138 9.83 24.12 -5.36
CA GLY A 138 10.29 25.32 -6.09
C GLY A 138 10.29 26.53 -5.19
#